data_1998b3a4b5ff5a3824281f07c650ef88
#
_entry.id   1998b3a4b5ff5a3824281f07c650ef88
#
_cell.length_a   1.000
_cell.length_b   1.000
_cell.length_c   1.000
_cell.angle_alpha   90.00
_cell.angle_beta   90.00
_cell.angle_gamma   90.00
#
_symmetry.space_group_name_H-M   'P 1'
#
loop_
_entity.id
_entity.type
_entity.pdbx_description
1 polymer ?
#
loop_
_entity_poly.entity_id
_entity_poly.type
_entity_poly.pdbx_seq_one_letter_code
_entity_poly.pdbx_strand_id
1 'polypeptide(L)'
;MVYSGCDRHGGHLYRFVSEGLVQDPLDRANSRLFAAGRLEVARFNAEGSGSWIALEAATAVQPQPPSHYERFGWQQPTVLPHSNRQRSGSEVLSSDDALQAYRSRYKNLGDLYPLGGDDVEAQLRQQGAILIDAHLAANAAGATACPRPEDTDIDPINGDLLIAFTAAGRDDGGCSDPSVFRGPKGEPLWPHGWVMRLSDGGAGRGASFRWRMVAAGGLPWQGGLGFSHPDNLAFDPSGNLWLVTDRSGGADLDVFGNNSCWLLPRTGAMAGQALCFAIGPVGCELCGPCFDSEGRTLFLAVQHPGEAQGVRQGKEVEAQAHSLVDRNGQRFEQLRWVPLGSNWPSGVPARPPRPGVVAIRRLDGKPLLS
;
A
#
# COMPACT_ATOMS: atom_id res chain seq x y z
N MET A 1 -12.63 13.11 3.29
CA MET A 1 -11.21 12.75 3.29
C MET A 1 -11.04 11.36 2.73
N VAL A 2 -9.98 11.13 1.95
CA VAL A 2 -9.64 9.81 1.41
C VAL A 2 -8.16 9.58 1.62
N TYR A 3 -7.78 8.37 2.02
CA TYR A 3 -6.39 7.93 2.15
C TYR A 3 -6.02 6.98 1.02
N SER A 4 -4.76 6.98 0.65
CA SER A 4 -4.22 6.08 -0.39
C SER A 4 -2.75 5.80 -0.14
N GLY A 5 -2.35 4.55 -0.28
CA GLY A 5 -0.96 4.14 -0.32
C GLY A 5 -0.43 4.09 -1.75
N CYS A 6 0.89 4.22 -1.91
CA CYS A 6 1.59 4.00 -3.16
C CYS A 6 2.40 2.71 -3.02
N ASP A 7 1.90 1.62 -3.58
CA ASP A 7 2.52 0.29 -3.48
C ASP A 7 3.85 0.21 -4.24
N ARG A 8 4.90 0.65 -3.58
CA ARG A 8 6.31 0.47 -3.99
C ARG A 8 7.24 0.62 -2.80
N HIS A 9 8.44 0.06 -2.90
CA HIS A 9 9.51 0.40 -1.96
C HIS A 9 9.85 1.88 -2.09
N GLY A 10 9.87 2.58 -0.97
CA GLY A 10 10.00 4.04 -0.97
C GLY A 10 8.73 4.78 -1.40
N GLY A 11 7.59 4.10 -1.47
CA GLY A 11 6.28 4.72 -1.70
C GLY A 11 5.84 5.65 -0.57
N HIS A 12 4.70 6.29 -0.72
CA HIS A 12 4.20 7.24 0.25
C HIS A 12 2.75 6.96 0.65
N LEU A 13 2.40 7.39 1.85
CA LEU A 13 1.01 7.47 2.30
C LEU A 13 0.47 8.87 2.00
N TYR A 14 -0.62 8.93 1.26
CA TYR A 14 -1.30 10.16 0.89
C TYR A 14 -2.64 10.28 1.59
N ARG A 15 -3.10 11.53 1.74
CA ARG A 15 -4.51 11.82 2.00
C ARG A 15 -5.00 12.96 1.11
N PHE A 16 -6.22 12.84 0.63
CA PHE A 16 -6.93 13.92 -0.03
C PHE A 16 -7.93 14.54 0.96
N VAL A 17 -7.83 15.84 1.19
CA VAL A 17 -8.72 16.60 2.04
C VAL A 17 -9.60 17.47 1.16
N SER A 18 -10.87 17.08 0.97
CA SER A 18 -11.84 17.86 0.22
C SER A 18 -12.16 19.18 0.92
N GLU A 19 -12.41 20.25 0.15
CA GLU A 19 -12.95 21.51 0.68
C GLU A 19 -14.37 21.35 1.20
N GLY A 20 -15.17 20.53 0.52
CA GLY A 20 -16.54 20.23 0.92
C GLY A 20 -16.65 19.13 1.98
N LEU A 21 -17.84 19.01 2.54
CA LEU A 21 -18.20 17.97 3.50
C LEU A 21 -19.33 17.10 2.96
N VAL A 22 -19.28 15.81 3.26
CA VAL A 22 -20.41 14.90 3.04
C VAL A 22 -21.54 15.30 3.97
N GLN A 23 -22.73 15.53 3.40
CA GLN A 23 -23.97 15.81 4.14
C GLN A 23 -24.80 14.53 4.29
N ASP A 24 -24.96 13.79 3.19
CA ASP A 24 -25.59 12.48 3.14
C ASP A 24 -24.59 11.47 2.54
N PRO A 25 -24.16 10.45 3.28
CA PRO A 25 -23.22 9.44 2.77
C PRO A 25 -23.71 8.69 1.54
N LEU A 26 -25.01 8.61 1.31
CA LEU A 26 -25.62 7.91 0.18
C LEU A 26 -25.82 8.80 -1.06
N ASP A 27 -25.55 10.10 -0.96
CA ASP A 27 -25.69 11.01 -2.09
C ASP A 27 -24.59 10.75 -3.14
N ARG A 28 -25.02 10.37 -4.35
CA ARG A 28 -24.12 10.20 -5.50
C ARG A 28 -23.34 11.47 -5.87
N ALA A 29 -23.86 12.65 -5.52
CA ALA A 29 -23.18 13.92 -5.74
C ALA A 29 -21.88 14.05 -4.91
N ASN A 30 -21.63 13.19 -3.91
CA ASN A 30 -20.39 13.16 -3.15
C ASN A 30 -19.13 12.95 -4.04
N SER A 31 -19.28 12.38 -5.24
CA SER A 31 -18.17 12.30 -6.21
C SER A 31 -17.60 13.67 -6.58
N ARG A 32 -18.42 14.75 -6.51
CA ARG A 32 -17.96 16.13 -6.77
C ARG A 32 -17.02 16.67 -5.70
N LEU A 33 -16.99 16.05 -4.51
CA LEU A 33 -16.08 16.41 -3.44
C LEU A 33 -14.60 16.17 -3.79
N PHE A 34 -14.33 15.37 -4.83
CA PHE A 34 -12.99 15.19 -5.37
C PHE A 34 -12.53 16.31 -6.32
N ALA A 35 -13.43 17.20 -6.74
CA ALA A 35 -13.11 18.26 -7.68
C ALA A 35 -12.32 19.41 -7.04
N ALA A 36 -12.43 19.61 -5.74
CA ALA A 36 -11.74 20.68 -5.01
C ALA A 36 -11.24 20.17 -3.65
N GLY A 37 -9.95 20.36 -3.41
CA GLY A 37 -9.30 19.88 -2.20
C GLY A 37 -7.79 19.92 -2.30
N ARG A 38 -7.14 19.33 -1.32
CA ARG A 38 -5.70 19.34 -1.15
C ARG A 38 -5.19 17.91 -1.01
N LEU A 39 -4.19 17.55 -1.82
CA LEU A 39 -3.44 16.30 -1.65
C LEU A 39 -2.28 16.56 -0.68
N GLU A 40 -2.19 15.74 0.33
CA GLU A 40 -1.15 15.78 1.33
C GLU A 40 -0.44 14.43 1.43
N VAL A 41 0.83 14.46 1.84
CA VAL A 41 1.67 13.27 2.02
C VAL A 41 2.19 13.20 3.45
N ALA A 42 2.33 12.00 3.99
CA ALA A 42 2.76 11.77 5.36
C ALA A 42 4.27 11.92 5.53
N ARG A 43 4.66 12.60 6.60
CA ARG A 43 6.02 12.55 7.17
C ARG A 43 5.92 11.94 8.56
N PHE A 44 6.54 10.78 8.76
CA PHE A 44 6.60 10.08 10.04
C PHE A 44 7.92 10.43 10.75
N ASN A 45 7.85 10.63 12.06
CA ASN A 45 9.01 10.75 12.92
C ASN A 45 9.19 9.45 13.73
N ALA A 46 10.42 9.08 14.02
CA ALA A 46 10.75 7.81 14.67
C ALA A 46 10.13 7.63 16.07
N GLU A 47 9.77 8.73 16.73
CA GLU A 47 9.17 8.74 18.08
C GLU A 47 7.63 8.57 18.11
N GLY A 48 7.01 8.19 17.00
CA GLY A 48 5.56 7.93 16.94
C GLY A 48 4.70 9.17 16.72
N SER A 49 5.29 10.25 16.24
CA SER A 49 4.58 11.43 15.76
C SER A 49 4.73 11.59 14.25
N GLY A 50 3.93 12.46 13.65
CA GLY A 50 4.07 12.78 12.24
C GLY A 50 3.26 14.01 11.83
N SER A 51 3.44 14.40 10.59
CA SER A 51 2.76 15.55 9.99
C SER A 51 2.35 15.28 8.55
N TRP A 52 1.33 15.99 8.11
CA TRP A 52 0.89 16.01 6.73
C TRP A 52 1.52 17.21 6.00
N ILE A 53 2.06 16.99 4.84
CA ILE A 53 2.69 18.00 3.99
C ILE A 53 1.81 18.15 2.74
N ALA A 54 1.29 19.35 2.48
CA ALA A 54 0.52 19.61 1.27
C ALA A 54 1.45 19.56 0.05
N LEU A 55 0.99 18.97 -1.06
CA LEU A 55 1.71 18.98 -2.33
C LEU A 55 1.24 20.17 -3.18
N GLU A 56 1.79 21.33 -2.86
CA GLU A 56 1.44 22.62 -3.46
C GLU A 56 2.71 23.36 -3.93
N ALA A 57 2.56 24.30 -4.85
CA ALA A 57 3.69 25.06 -5.39
C ALA A 57 4.54 25.75 -4.30
N ALA A 58 3.91 26.23 -3.22
CA ALA A 58 4.59 26.91 -2.12
C ALA A 58 5.31 25.94 -1.14
N THR A 59 5.11 24.64 -1.27
CA THR A 59 5.71 23.64 -0.37
C THR A 59 7.23 23.62 -0.50
N ALA A 60 7.93 23.73 0.63
CA ALA A 60 9.39 23.78 0.68
C ALA A 60 10.03 22.46 0.21
N VAL A 61 11.13 22.56 -0.54
CA VAL A 61 11.97 21.43 -0.95
C VAL A 61 12.90 21.06 0.20
N GLN A 62 12.60 19.95 0.87
CA GLN A 62 13.33 19.43 2.05
C GLN A 62 13.49 17.91 1.97
N PRO A 63 14.06 17.36 0.89
CA PRO A 63 14.19 15.91 0.72
C PRO A 63 15.11 15.29 1.76
N GLN A 64 14.93 13.99 1.99
CA GLN A 64 15.78 13.20 2.88
C GLN A 64 17.18 13.05 2.27
N PRO A 65 18.26 13.36 3.02
CA PRO A 65 19.60 13.28 2.48
C PRO A 65 20.12 11.83 2.40
N PRO A 66 21.02 11.50 1.46
CA PRO A 66 21.68 10.20 1.38
C PRO A 66 22.33 9.75 2.68
N SER A 67 22.96 10.66 3.43
CA SER A 67 23.58 10.39 4.75
C SER A 67 22.59 9.86 5.79
N HIS A 68 21.28 10.10 5.61
CA HIS A 68 20.25 9.52 6.49
C HIS A 68 20.30 8.00 6.45
N TYR A 69 20.47 7.40 5.27
CA TYR A 69 20.53 5.94 5.08
C TYR A 69 21.90 5.36 5.42
N GLU A 70 22.97 6.13 5.25
CA GLU A 70 24.35 5.70 5.58
C GLU A 70 24.51 5.33 7.06
N ARG A 71 23.73 5.98 7.95
CA ARG A 71 23.68 5.63 9.38
C ARG A 71 23.25 4.20 9.66
N PHE A 72 22.58 3.57 8.69
CA PHE A 72 22.12 2.19 8.73
C PHE A 72 23.00 1.25 7.86
N GLY A 73 24.12 1.75 7.36
CA GLY A 73 25.06 0.98 6.52
C GLY A 73 24.63 0.87 5.05
N TRP A 74 23.73 1.76 4.58
CA TRP A 74 23.20 1.70 3.22
C TRP A 74 23.59 2.94 2.42
N GLN A 75 23.96 2.69 1.17
CA GLN A 75 24.08 3.74 0.16
C GLN A 75 22.77 3.83 -0.60
N GLN A 76 21.95 4.83 -0.28
CA GLN A 76 20.68 5.08 -0.94
C GLN A 76 20.68 6.51 -1.50
N PRO A 77 20.66 6.68 -2.82
CA PRO A 77 20.56 8.00 -3.40
C PRO A 77 19.15 8.58 -3.20
N THR A 78 19.07 9.90 -3.19
CA THR A 78 17.80 10.62 -3.19
C THR A 78 17.35 10.83 -4.64
N VAL A 79 16.12 10.40 -4.97
CA VAL A 79 15.52 10.52 -6.30
C VAL A 79 14.52 11.68 -6.28
N LEU A 80 14.76 12.70 -7.10
CA LEU A 80 14.02 13.97 -7.08
C LEU A 80 13.49 14.35 -8.46
N PRO A 81 12.48 15.23 -8.55
CA PRO A 81 12.01 15.76 -9.82
C PRO A 81 13.13 16.47 -10.58
N HIS A 82 13.19 16.28 -11.90
CA HIS A 82 14.08 17.01 -12.76
C HIS A 82 13.32 18.15 -13.44
N SER A 83 13.79 19.39 -13.28
CA SER A 83 13.13 20.58 -13.86
C SER A 83 13.14 20.61 -15.41
N ASN A 84 14.12 19.95 -16.03
CA ASN A 84 14.16 19.83 -17.47
C ASN A 84 13.29 18.68 -17.94
N ARG A 85 12.07 18.98 -18.38
CA ARG A 85 11.08 18.00 -18.87
C ARG A 85 11.45 17.32 -20.20
N GLN A 86 12.53 17.73 -20.87
CA GLN A 86 13.08 17.02 -22.03
C GLN A 86 14.00 15.85 -21.66
N ARG A 87 14.35 15.75 -20.38
CA ARG A 87 15.09 14.61 -19.80
C ARG A 87 14.13 13.64 -19.11
N SER A 88 14.62 12.48 -18.72
CA SER A 88 13.88 11.58 -17.82
C SER A 88 13.39 12.36 -16.60
N GLY A 89 12.19 12.06 -16.11
CA GLY A 89 11.49 12.85 -15.09
C GLY A 89 12.18 12.99 -13.73
N SER A 90 13.34 12.33 -13.48
CA SER A 90 14.02 12.33 -12.20
C SER A 90 15.51 12.64 -12.30
N GLU A 91 16.05 13.22 -11.23
CA GLU A 91 17.47 13.43 -10.96
C GLU A 91 17.86 12.59 -9.73
N VAL A 92 18.95 11.83 -9.84
CA VAL A 92 19.45 10.95 -8.79
C VAL A 92 20.66 11.60 -8.12
N LEU A 93 20.56 11.87 -6.83
CA LEU A 93 21.58 12.56 -6.04
C LEU A 93 22.20 11.59 -5.02
N SER A 94 23.50 11.33 -5.15
CA SER A 94 24.20 10.32 -4.35
C SER A 94 25.02 10.89 -3.18
N SER A 95 24.98 12.22 -2.95
CA SER A 95 25.67 12.87 -1.83
C SER A 95 24.87 14.05 -1.26
N ASP A 96 25.15 14.36 0.00
CA ASP A 96 24.54 15.50 0.68
C ASP A 96 24.94 16.83 0.04
N ASP A 97 26.18 16.96 -0.50
CA ASP A 97 26.61 18.17 -1.20
C ASP A 97 25.80 18.39 -2.49
N ALA A 98 25.56 17.32 -3.26
CA ALA A 98 24.71 17.39 -4.45
C ALA A 98 23.28 17.77 -4.08
N LEU A 99 22.76 17.24 -2.96
CA LEU A 99 21.45 17.60 -2.45
C LEU A 99 21.38 19.07 -2.01
N GLN A 100 22.42 19.57 -1.33
CA GLN A 100 22.47 20.97 -0.94
C GLN A 100 22.54 21.90 -2.16
N ALA A 101 23.31 21.54 -3.19
CA ALA A 101 23.33 22.26 -4.46
C ALA A 101 21.96 22.26 -5.17
N TYR A 102 21.24 21.15 -5.12
CA TYR A 102 19.86 21.06 -5.62
C TYR A 102 18.93 22.00 -4.86
N ARG A 103 18.91 21.95 -3.50
CA ARG A 103 18.11 22.81 -2.64
C ARG A 103 18.46 24.31 -2.77
N SER A 104 19.67 24.65 -3.14
CA SER A 104 20.03 26.06 -3.39
C SER A 104 19.39 26.61 -4.66
N ARG A 105 19.13 25.76 -5.65
CA ARG A 105 18.43 26.12 -6.91
C ARG A 105 16.91 26.10 -6.76
N TYR A 106 16.37 25.15 -6.00
CA TYR A 106 14.93 24.92 -5.86
C TYR A 106 14.52 25.05 -4.41
N LYS A 107 13.73 26.08 -4.07
CA LYS A 107 13.31 26.36 -2.69
C LYS A 107 11.96 25.75 -2.35
N ASN A 108 11.10 25.67 -3.36
CA ASN A 108 9.75 25.12 -3.24
C ASN A 108 9.39 24.26 -4.45
N LEU A 109 8.28 23.54 -4.38
CA LEU A 109 7.84 22.66 -5.48
C LEU A 109 7.53 23.47 -6.75
N GLY A 110 7.07 24.72 -6.62
CA GLY A 110 6.84 25.61 -7.77
C GLY A 110 8.09 25.88 -8.59
N ASP A 111 9.26 25.90 -7.96
CA ASP A 111 10.54 26.07 -8.69
C ASP A 111 10.88 24.83 -9.54
N LEU A 112 10.42 23.64 -9.12
CA LEU A 112 10.63 22.38 -9.82
C LEU A 112 9.66 22.16 -10.98
N TYR A 113 8.49 22.80 -10.93
CA TYR A 113 7.42 22.68 -11.91
C TYR A 113 7.06 24.03 -12.54
N PRO A 114 8.03 24.72 -13.19
CA PRO A 114 7.80 26.04 -13.74
C PRO A 114 6.90 25.94 -14.98
N LEU A 115 5.66 26.35 -14.86
CA LEU A 115 4.73 26.42 -15.97
C LEU A 115 4.37 27.88 -16.24
N GLY A 116 5.22 28.54 -17.00
CA GLY A 116 5.20 29.96 -17.32
C GLY A 116 3.83 30.67 -17.38
N GLY A 117 3.76 31.81 -16.72
CA GLY A 117 2.61 32.70 -16.67
C GLY A 117 2.13 32.95 -15.25
N ASP A 118 1.50 34.12 -15.05
CA ASP A 118 0.97 34.55 -13.75
C ASP A 118 -0.57 34.44 -13.67
N ASP A 119 -1.19 33.88 -14.71
CA ASP A 119 -2.63 33.71 -14.76
C ASP A 119 -3.11 32.46 -14.00
N VAL A 120 -4.39 32.42 -13.71
CA VAL A 120 -5.03 31.31 -12.96
C VAL A 120 -4.84 29.97 -13.69
N GLU A 121 -4.87 29.98 -15.02
CA GLU A 121 -4.72 28.76 -15.80
C GLU A 121 -3.29 28.20 -15.72
N ALA A 122 -2.28 29.06 -15.71
CA ALA A 122 -0.89 28.66 -15.51
C ALA A 122 -0.68 28.08 -14.10
N GLN A 123 -1.29 28.68 -13.07
CA GLN A 123 -1.25 28.14 -11.69
C GLN A 123 -1.93 26.76 -11.59
N LEU A 124 -3.07 26.57 -12.25
CA LEU A 124 -3.75 25.28 -12.28
C LEU A 124 -2.92 24.21 -13.01
N ARG A 125 -2.26 24.57 -14.13
CA ARG A 125 -1.35 23.67 -14.84
C ARG A 125 -0.14 23.29 -14.00
N GLN A 126 0.44 24.24 -13.27
CA GLN A 126 1.55 23.98 -12.34
C GLN A 126 1.12 23.00 -11.24
N GLN A 127 -0.01 23.29 -10.59
CA GLN A 127 -0.57 22.40 -9.56
C GLN A 127 -0.88 21.02 -10.12
N GLY A 128 -1.45 20.94 -11.32
CA GLY A 128 -1.70 19.67 -12.01
C GLY A 128 -0.43 18.87 -12.27
N ALA A 129 0.67 19.53 -12.66
CA ALA A 129 1.96 18.87 -12.86
C ALA A 129 2.55 18.30 -11.57
N ILE A 130 2.44 19.03 -10.45
CA ILE A 130 2.85 18.55 -9.12
C ILE A 130 2.05 17.30 -8.73
N LEU A 131 0.73 17.30 -8.95
CA LEU A 131 -0.14 16.19 -8.60
C LEU A 131 0.04 14.95 -9.49
N ILE A 132 0.35 15.14 -10.78
CA ILE A 132 0.68 14.04 -11.70
C ILE A 132 1.99 13.37 -11.28
N ASP A 133 2.96 14.13 -10.81
CA ASP A 133 4.27 13.65 -10.37
C ASP A 133 4.36 13.51 -8.84
N ALA A 134 3.24 13.18 -8.20
CA ALA A 134 3.07 13.21 -6.74
C ALA A 134 4.16 12.45 -5.99
N HIS A 135 4.67 11.34 -6.53
CA HIS A 135 5.73 10.57 -5.88
C HIS A 135 7.04 11.34 -5.78
N LEU A 136 7.52 11.92 -6.90
CA LEU A 136 8.76 12.70 -6.87
C LEU A 136 8.57 14.03 -6.14
N ALA A 137 7.40 14.65 -6.24
CA ALA A 137 7.05 15.84 -5.46
C ALA A 137 7.06 15.54 -3.94
N ALA A 138 6.57 14.39 -3.53
CA ALA A 138 6.62 13.92 -2.16
C ALA A 138 8.06 13.70 -1.67
N ASN A 139 8.91 13.06 -2.49
CA ASN A 139 10.34 12.95 -2.20
C ASN A 139 10.98 14.34 -2.00
N ALA A 140 10.69 15.29 -2.90
CA ALA A 140 11.22 16.65 -2.81
C ALA A 140 10.70 17.40 -1.56
N ALA A 141 9.45 17.19 -1.16
CA ALA A 141 8.87 17.75 0.05
C ALA A 141 9.40 17.09 1.34
N GLY A 142 10.13 15.97 1.23
CA GLY A 142 10.67 15.23 2.36
C GLY A 142 9.64 14.38 3.09
N ALA A 143 8.69 13.81 2.35
CA ALA A 143 7.81 12.78 2.86
C ALA A 143 8.61 11.53 3.25
N THR A 144 8.08 10.75 4.19
CA THR A 144 8.72 9.49 4.58
C THR A 144 8.52 8.44 3.51
N ALA A 145 9.62 7.81 3.11
CA ALA A 145 9.61 6.67 2.22
C ALA A 145 9.10 5.43 2.95
N CYS A 146 7.97 4.89 2.51
CA CYS A 146 7.26 3.79 3.15
C CYS A 146 7.57 2.44 2.49
N PRO A 147 7.37 1.32 3.23
CA PRO A 147 7.62 -0.03 2.77
C PRO A 147 6.37 -0.64 2.11
N ARG A 148 6.04 -0.24 0.89
CA ARG A 148 4.87 -0.72 0.16
C ARG A 148 3.57 -0.53 0.97
N PRO A 149 3.07 0.71 1.13
CA PRO A 149 1.76 0.94 1.72
C PRO A 149 0.68 0.47 0.75
N GLU A 150 0.06 -0.67 1.04
CA GLU A 150 -0.92 -1.33 0.17
C GLU A 150 -2.32 -0.83 0.44
N ASP A 151 -2.80 -1.05 1.63
CA ASP A 151 -4.19 -0.78 1.95
C ASP A 151 -4.35 0.06 3.21
N THR A 152 -5.49 0.72 3.26
CA THR A 152 -5.89 1.57 4.38
C THR A 152 -7.35 1.34 4.73
N ASP A 153 -7.65 1.16 6.01
CA ASP A 153 -9.03 1.08 6.50
C ASP A 153 -9.21 1.92 7.76
N ILE A 154 -10.44 2.38 7.99
CA ILE A 154 -10.79 3.22 9.14
C ILE A 154 -11.40 2.35 10.24
N ASP A 155 -10.79 2.40 11.42
CA ASP A 155 -11.33 1.74 12.61
C ASP A 155 -12.75 2.28 12.90
N PRO A 156 -13.81 1.46 12.77
CA PRO A 156 -15.19 1.93 12.89
C PRO A 156 -15.56 2.39 14.30
N ILE A 157 -14.72 2.11 15.29
CA ILE A 157 -15.02 2.42 16.70
C ILE A 157 -14.41 3.75 17.12
N ASN A 158 -13.21 4.11 16.66
CA ASN A 158 -12.50 5.30 17.10
C ASN A 158 -12.07 6.24 15.98
N GLY A 159 -12.28 5.84 14.71
CA GLY A 159 -11.94 6.67 13.55
C GLY A 159 -10.45 6.72 13.20
N ASP A 160 -9.60 5.93 13.86
CA ASP A 160 -8.18 5.84 13.51
C ASP A 160 -7.98 5.16 12.16
N LEU A 161 -6.95 5.57 11.44
CA LEU A 161 -6.54 4.94 10.20
C LEU A 161 -5.64 3.74 10.50
N LEU A 162 -5.93 2.57 9.92
CA LEU A 162 -5.02 1.43 9.86
C LEU A 162 -4.39 1.39 8.46
N ILE A 163 -3.11 1.01 8.40
CA ILE A 163 -2.34 0.93 7.17
C ILE A 163 -1.59 -0.39 7.15
N ALA A 164 -1.73 -1.15 6.07
CA ALA A 164 -0.88 -2.30 5.80
C ALA A 164 0.40 -1.84 5.09
N PHE A 165 1.54 -2.24 5.59
CA PHE A 165 2.84 -2.11 4.95
C PHE A 165 3.38 -3.49 4.67
N THR A 166 3.48 -3.86 3.40
CA THR A 166 3.69 -5.26 3.00
C THR A 166 5.08 -5.77 3.35
N ALA A 167 6.12 -5.04 2.98
CA ALA A 167 7.50 -5.44 3.29
C ALA A 167 8.47 -4.27 3.16
N ALA A 168 9.43 -4.15 4.07
CA ALA A 168 10.55 -3.24 3.86
C ALA A 168 11.48 -3.77 2.78
N GLY A 169 12.02 -2.86 2.01
CA GLY A 169 12.95 -3.18 0.95
C GLY A 169 13.46 -1.92 0.27
N ARG A 170 14.21 -2.14 -0.78
CA ARG A 170 14.71 -1.09 -1.68
C ARG A 170 14.73 -1.59 -3.10
N ASP A 171 14.43 -0.71 -4.02
CA ASP A 171 14.51 -0.90 -5.46
C ASP A 171 14.99 0.38 -6.15
N ASP A 172 14.88 0.44 -7.47
CA ASP A 172 15.23 1.63 -8.26
C ASP A 172 14.35 2.85 -7.93
N GLY A 173 13.16 2.64 -7.34
CA GLY A 173 12.21 3.69 -6.96
C GLY A 173 12.48 4.30 -5.59
N GLY A 174 13.25 3.63 -4.74
CA GLY A 174 13.54 4.13 -3.40
C GLY A 174 13.83 3.04 -2.36
N CYS A 175 13.96 3.46 -1.13
CA CYS A 175 14.19 2.59 0.03
C CYS A 175 13.27 3.00 1.16
N SER A 176 12.66 2.03 1.82
CA SER A 176 11.88 2.27 3.04
C SER A 176 12.73 2.94 4.12
N ASP A 177 12.17 3.95 4.81
CA ASP A 177 12.93 4.67 5.86
C ASP A 177 13.19 3.78 7.08
N PRO A 178 14.44 3.39 7.33
CA PRO A 178 14.79 2.47 8.41
C PRO A 178 14.74 3.11 9.80
N SER A 179 14.58 4.42 9.91
CA SER A 179 14.40 5.10 11.19
C SER A 179 12.98 4.92 11.74
N VAL A 180 12.01 4.71 10.85
CA VAL A 180 10.57 4.55 11.17
C VAL A 180 10.17 3.07 11.12
N PHE A 181 10.51 2.40 10.02
CA PHE A 181 10.06 1.04 9.72
C PHE A 181 11.07 0.00 10.21
N ARG A 182 10.91 -0.40 11.48
CA ARG A 182 11.78 -1.35 12.15
C ARG A 182 11.03 -2.62 12.52
N GLY A 183 11.75 -3.73 12.51
CA GLY A 183 11.25 -4.99 13.02
C GLY A 183 10.98 -4.98 14.52
N PRO A 184 10.34 -6.01 15.05
CA PRO A 184 9.93 -6.08 16.46
C PRO A 184 11.07 -5.91 17.49
N LYS A 185 12.30 -6.20 17.09
CA LYS A 185 13.51 -6.05 17.93
C LYS A 185 14.40 -4.89 17.46
N GLY A 186 13.87 -4.01 16.62
CA GLY A 186 14.59 -2.85 16.10
C GLY A 186 15.39 -3.10 14.82
N GLU A 187 15.17 -4.24 14.16
CA GLU A 187 15.83 -4.58 12.91
C GLU A 187 15.48 -3.56 11.81
N PRO A 188 16.44 -3.00 11.10
CA PRO A 188 16.15 -2.22 9.91
C PRO A 188 15.75 -3.14 8.76
N LEU A 189 14.92 -2.66 7.82
CA LEU A 189 14.45 -3.46 6.67
C LEU A 189 13.79 -4.77 7.06
N TRP A 190 12.74 -4.70 7.87
CA TRP A 190 11.95 -5.86 8.24
C TRP A 190 11.15 -6.39 7.04
N PRO A 191 11.42 -7.61 6.55
CA PRO A 191 10.84 -8.08 5.29
C PRO A 191 9.41 -8.62 5.43
N HIS A 192 8.88 -8.69 6.66
CA HIS A 192 7.60 -9.36 6.92
C HIS A 192 6.42 -8.40 7.08
N GLY A 193 6.67 -7.10 6.98
CA GLY A 193 5.64 -6.06 7.00
C GLY A 193 5.00 -5.80 8.35
N TRP A 194 4.05 -4.86 8.34
CA TRP A 194 3.39 -4.35 9.55
C TRP A 194 1.96 -3.92 9.27
N VAL A 195 1.18 -3.80 10.34
CA VAL A 195 0.01 -2.94 10.39
C VAL A 195 0.29 -1.78 11.34
N MET A 196 0.15 -0.56 10.84
CA MET A 196 0.31 0.67 11.60
C MET A 196 -1.06 1.28 11.90
N ARG A 197 -1.20 1.86 13.09
CA ARG A 197 -2.33 2.72 13.46
C ARG A 197 -1.88 4.17 13.46
N LEU A 198 -2.65 5.04 12.82
CA LEU A 198 -2.45 6.48 12.80
C LEU A 198 -3.68 7.16 13.38
N SER A 199 -3.46 8.06 14.34
CA SER A 199 -4.50 8.85 15.03
C SER A 199 -4.20 10.33 14.86
N ASP A 200 -5.15 11.09 14.33
CA ASP A 200 -5.03 12.54 14.10
C ASP A 200 -5.94 13.40 15.01
N GLY A 201 -6.39 12.81 16.13
CA GLY A 201 -7.25 13.48 17.11
C GLY A 201 -8.73 13.51 16.71
N GLY A 202 -9.16 12.69 15.73
CA GLY A 202 -10.57 12.49 15.38
C GLY A 202 -11.19 13.57 14.49
N ALA A 203 -10.46 14.65 14.19
CA ALA A 203 -10.96 15.70 13.30
C ALA A 203 -10.59 15.48 11.82
N GLY A 204 -9.67 14.56 11.53
CA GLY A 204 -9.25 14.18 10.18
C GLY A 204 -8.62 15.29 9.33
N ARG A 205 -8.56 16.52 9.84
CA ARG A 205 -8.05 17.71 9.11
C ARG A 205 -6.83 18.34 9.81
N GLY A 206 -6.35 17.72 10.88
CA GLY A 206 -5.16 18.18 11.60
C GLY A 206 -3.90 18.10 10.71
N ALA A 207 -2.95 19.01 10.94
CA ALA A 207 -1.66 19.00 10.26
C ALA A 207 -0.69 17.95 10.84
N SER A 208 -1.00 17.36 11.98
CA SER A 208 -0.17 16.39 12.70
C SER A 208 -0.97 15.17 13.12
N PHE A 209 -0.26 14.07 13.38
CA PHE A 209 -0.82 12.82 13.83
C PHE A 209 0.13 12.10 14.79
N ARG A 210 -0.39 11.10 15.49
CA ARG A 210 0.39 10.10 16.22
C ARG A 210 0.28 8.77 15.51
N TRP A 211 1.32 7.95 15.58
CA TRP A 211 1.31 6.63 15.00
C TRP A 211 1.99 5.59 15.91
N ARG A 212 1.63 4.35 15.73
CA ARG A 212 2.28 3.18 16.34
C ARG A 212 2.09 1.93 15.49
N MET A 213 3.03 1.01 15.52
CA MET A 213 2.82 -0.33 14.99
C MET A 213 1.88 -1.09 15.91
N VAL A 214 0.86 -1.73 15.34
CA VAL A 214 -0.12 -2.53 16.10
C VAL A 214 0.05 -4.02 15.87
N ALA A 215 0.63 -4.41 14.73
CA ALA A 215 0.99 -5.79 14.43
C ALA A 215 2.25 -5.79 13.54
N ALA A 216 3.13 -6.74 13.77
CA ALA A 216 4.28 -7.00 12.92
C ALA A 216 4.20 -8.43 12.38
N GLY A 217 4.46 -8.56 11.08
CA GLY A 217 4.68 -9.87 10.47
C GLY A 217 5.95 -10.53 10.99
N GLY A 218 6.18 -11.78 10.61
CA GLY A 218 7.33 -12.54 11.04
C GLY A 218 6.99 -13.65 12.00
N LEU A 219 7.97 -14.51 12.25
CA LEU A 219 7.79 -15.69 13.12
C LEU A 219 7.73 -15.28 14.59
N PRO A 220 6.99 -16.03 15.45
CA PRO A 220 6.81 -15.66 16.85
C PRO A 220 8.13 -15.50 17.63
N TRP A 221 9.13 -16.34 17.37
CA TRP A 221 10.45 -16.20 18.04
C TRP A 221 11.26 -14.99 17.57
N GLN A 222 10.91 -14.40 16.42
CA GLN A 222 11.45 -13.13 15.94
C GLN A 222 10.69 -11.94 16.55
N GLY A 223 9.56 -12.17 17.20
CA GLY A 223 8.66 -11.15 17.75
C GLY A 223 7.49 -10.80 16.83
N GLY A 224 7.34 -11.50 15.71
CA GLY A 224 6.21 -11.37 14.79
C GLY A 224 4.97 -12.15 15.23
N LEU A 225 3.87 -11.96 14.56
CA LEU A 225 2.58 -12.57 14.88
C LEU A 225 2.24 -13.80 14.01
N GLY A 226 3.17 -14.28 13.19
CA GLY A 226 3.01 -15.51 12.40
C GLY A 226 2.59 -15.30 10.96
N PHE A 227 2.11 -14.11 10.56
CA PHE A 227 1.87 -13.76 9.17
C PHE A 227 3.09 -13.11 8.53
N SER A 228 3.08 -12.94 7.22
CA SER A 228 4.09 -12.18 6.48
C SER A 228 3.46 -11.49 5.28
N HIS A 229 3.93 -10.30 4.95
CA HIS A 229 3.44 -9.48 3.83
C HIS A 229 1.95 -9.18 3.95
N PRO A 230 1.50 -8.45 5.01
CA PRO A 230 0.12 -7.99 5.09
C PRO A 230 -0.17 -7.06 3.92
N ASP A 231 -1.32 -7.27 3.30
CA ASP A 231 -1.74 -6.56 2.11
C ASP A 231 -3.05 -5.83 2.39
N ASN A 232 -4.22 -6.42 2.11
CA ASN A 232 -5.47 -5.74 2.35
C ASN A 232 -6.00 -5.95 3.78
N LEU A 233 -6.74 -4.96 4.24
CA LEU A 233 -7.33 -4.88 5.58
C LEU A 233 -8.86 -4.82 5.49
N ALA A 234 -9.53 -5.29 6.52
CA ALA A 234 -10.95 -5.01 6.75
C ALA A 234 -11.27 -5.07 8.25
N PHE A 235 -12.31 -4.34 8.65
CA PHE A 235 -12.94 -4.54 9.94
C PHE A 235 -14.23 -5.36 9.81
N ASP A 236 -14.42 -6.32 10.72
CA ASP A 236 -15.75 -6.93 10.88
C ASP A 236 -16.70 -5.99 11.66
N PRO A 237 -18.00 -6.25 11.69
CA PRO A 237 -18.96 -5.42 12.42
C PRO A 237 -18.70 -5.29 13.93
N SER A 238 -17.89 -6.20 14.52
CA SER A 238 -17.48 -6.12 15.92
C SER A 238 -16.20 -5.32 16.14
N GLY A 239 -15.59 -4.83 15.06
CA GLY A 239 -14.37 -4.04 15.09
C GLY A 239 -13.09 -4.85 15.26
N ASN A 240 -13.11 -6.16 15.00
CA ASN A 240 -11.89 -6.93 14.89
C ASN A 240 -11.23 -6.64 13.54
N LEU A 241 -9.90 -6.58 13.53
CA LEU A 241 -9.14 -6.38 12.32
C LEU A 241 -8.90 -7.70 11.61
N TRP A 242 -9.12 -7.70 10.30
CA TRP A 242 -8.79 -8.81 9.42
C TRP A 242 -7.74 -8.33 8.42
N LEU A 243 -6.82 -9.21 8.07
CA LEU A 243 -5.84 -8.95 7.03
C LEU A 243 -5.65 -10.17 6.14
N VAL A 244 -5.28 -9.93 4.91
CA VAL A 244 -4.82 -10.94 3.97
C VAL A 244 -3.37 -10.68 3.60
N THR A 245 -2.72 -11.66 2.99
CA THR A 245 -1.29 -11.56 2.68
C THR A 245 -1.05 -11.71 1.19
N ASP A 246 -0.07 -10.93 0.68
CA ASP A 246 0.53 -11.06 -0.65
C ASP A 246 2.03 -11.38 -0.50
N ARG A 247 2.32 -12.61 -0.15
CA ARG A 247 3.69 -13.08 -0.10
C ARG A 247 4.10 -13.60 -1.48
N SER A 248 5.06 -12.97 -2.10
CA SER A 248 5.79 -13.57 -3.22
C SER A 248 6.74 -14.65 -2.69
N GLY A 249 7.00 -15.67 -3.50
CA GLY A 249 7.84 -16.81 -3.11
C GLY A 249 9.29 -16.41 -2.77
N GLY A 250 9.98 -17.29 -2.06
CA GLY A 250 11.38 -17.17 -1.67
C GLY A 250 11.67 -18.18 -0.58
N ALA A 251 12.83 -18.85 -0.62
CA ALA A 251 13.19 -19.90 0.32
C ALA A 251 13.07 -19.47 1.80
N ASP A 252 13.41 -18.21 2.09
CA ASP A 252 13.32 -17.64 3.44
C ASP A 252 11.88 -17.39 3.89
N LEU A 253 10.92 -17.41 2.95
CA LEU A 253 9.51 -17.15 3.21
C LEU A 253 8.64 -18.41 3.17
N ASP A 254 9.20 -19.54 2.73
CA ASP A 254 8.44 -20.80 2.60
C ASP A 254 7.83 -21.30 3.92
N VAL A 255 8.44 -20.93 5.04
CA VAL A 255 7.94 -21.24 6.39
C VAL A 255 6.53 -20.69 6.67
N PHE A 256 6.12 -19.63 5.99
CA PHE A 256 4.79 -19.03 6.15
C PHE A 256 3.70 -19.74 5.33
N GLY A 257 4.09 -20.66 4.44
CA GLY A 257 3.15 -21.39 3.59
C GLY A 257 2.48 -20.51 2.53
N ASN A 258 1.26 -20.85 2.14
CA ASN A 258 0.49 -20.09 1.16
C ASN A 258 -0.02 -18.78 1.75
N ASN A 259 -0.36 -17.84 0.88
CA ASN A 259 -1.05 -16.61 1.27
C ASN A 259 -2.35 -16.93 2.01
N SER A 260 -2.67 -16.13 3.01
CA SER A 260 -3.63 -16.50 4.05
C SER A 260 -4.40 -15.29 4.58
N CYS A 261 -5.53 -15.57 5.18
CA CYS A 261 -6.38 -14.59 5.85
C CYS A 261 -6.24 -14.75 7.36
N TRP A 262 -6.07 -13.66 8.07
CA TRP A 262 -5.80 -13.60 9.50
C TRP A 262 -6.80 -12.71 10.22
N LEU A 263 -7.18 -13.13 11.43
CA LEU A 263 -8.01 -12.38 12.36
C LEU A 263 -7.14 -11.85 13.51
N LEU A 264 -7.24 -10.58 13.80
CA LEU A 264 -6.65 -9.92 14.95
C LEU A 264 -7.78 -9.45 15.89
N PRO A 265 -8.12 -10.23 16.94
CA PRO A 265 -9.20 -9.88 17.86
C PRO A 265 -8.92 -8.57 18.60
N ARG A 266 -9.92 -7.71 18.63
CA ARG A 266 -9.82 -6.42 19.33
C ARG A 266 -9.83 -6.57 20.85
N THR A 267 -10.61 -7.54 21.34
CA THR A 267 -10.87 -7.76 22.77
C THR A 267 -10.83 -9.24 23.11
N GLY A 268 -10.95 -9.57 24.39
CA GLY A 268 -10.95 -10.93 24.89
C GLY A 268 -9.56 -11.51 25.13
N ALA A 269 -9.49 -12.80 25.41
CA ALA A 269 -8.26 -13.51 25.79
C ALA A 269 -7.22 -13.55 24.63
N MET A 270 -7.67 -13.42 23.39
CA MET A 270 -6.81 -13.48 22.20
C MET A 270 -6.47 -12.09 21.65
N ALA A 271 -6.83 -11.01 22.34
CA ALA A 271 -6.47 -9.66 21.93
C ALA A 271 -4.95 -9.51 21.83
N GLY A 272 -4.48 -8.91 20.72
CA GLY A 272 -3.05 -8.76 20.42
C GLY A 272 -2.40 -10.01 19.78
N GLN A 273 -3.16 -11.07 19.53
CA GLN A 273 -2.72 -12.24 18.75
C GLN A 273 -3.21 -12.11 17.29
N ALA A 274 -2.53 -12.79 16.36
CA ALA A 274 -3.04 -13.03 15.02
C ALA A 274 -3.40 -14.51 14.87
N LEU A 275 -4.61 -14.78 14.43
CA LEU A 275 -5.14 -16.13 14.24
C LEU A 275 -5.29 -16.39 12.74
N CYS A 276 -4.60 -17.41 12.22
CA CYS A 276 -4.78 -17.84 10.84
C CYS A 276 -6.19 -18.40 10.66
N PHE A 277 -7.02 -17.72 9.90
CA PHE A 277 -8.42 -18.08 9.68
C PHE A 277 -8.60 -18.96 8.44
N ALA A 278 -7.93 -18.60 7.34
CA ALA A 278 -8.01 -19.33 6.08
C ALA A 278 -6.68 -19.29 5.33
N ILE A 279 -6.41 -20.34 4.56
CA ILE A 279 -5.22 -20.45 3.71
C ILE A 279 -5.70 -20.56 2.26
N GLY A 280 -5.11 -19.74 1.40
CA GLY A 280 -5.40 -19.71 -0.02
C GLY A 280 -4.82 -20.89 -0.79
N PRO A 281 -5.25 -21.10 -2.03
CA PRO A 281 -4.64 -22.06 -2.95
C PRO A 281 -3.15 -21.77 -3.18
N VAL A 282 -2.41 -22.77 -3.63
CA VAL A 282 -0.99 -22.62 -3.98
C VAL A 282 -0.81 -21.51 -5.02
N GLY A 283 0.16 -20.63 -4.77
CA GLY A 283 0.56 -19.56 -5.67
C GLY A 283 -0.53 -18.50 -5.90
N CYS A 284 -1.55 -18.41 -5.04
CA CYS A 284 -2.49 -17.29 -5.10
C CYS A 284 -2.05 -16.16 -4.18
N GLU A 285 -2.56 -14.98 -4.46
CA GLU A 285 -2.71 -13.90 -3.51
C GLU A 285 -4.15 -13.89 -2.98
N LEU A 286 -4.34 -13.51 -1.73
CA LEU A 286 -5.66 -13.23 -1.17
C LEU A 286 -5.86 -11.73 -1.07
N CYS A 287 -7.00 -11.24 -1.59
CA CYS A 287 -7.28 -9.81 -1.68
C CYS A 287 -8.66 -9.46 -1.17
N GLY A 288 -8.84 -8.18 -0.82
CA GLY A 288 -10.10 -7.51 -0.63
C GLY A 288 -11.06 -8.20 0.36
N PRO A 289 -10.65 -8.49 1.61
CA PRO A 289 -11.57 -9.01 2.62
C PRO A 289 -12.73 -8.03 2.79
N CYS A 290 -13.96 -8.55 2.75
CA CYS A 290 -15.17 -7.74 2.89
C CYS A 290 -16.25 -8.53 3.60
N PHE A 291 -16.96 -7.89 4.53
CA PHE A 291 -18.06 -8.51 5.28
C PHE A 291 -19.42 -8.02 4.78
N ASP A 292 -20.43 -8.89 4.89
CA ASP A 292 -21.79 -8.40 4.91
C ASP A 292 -22.07 -7.60 6.19
N SER A 293 -23.14 -6.81 6.18
CA SER A 293 -23.48 -5.90 7.28
C SER A 293 -23.73 -6.60 8.63
N GLU A 294 -23.98 -7.90 8.62
CA GLU A 294 -24.26 -8.70 9.81
C GLU A 294 -23.05 -9.55 10.27
N GLY A 295 -21.93 -9.49 9.54
CA GLY A 295 -20.73 -10.31 9.83
C GLY A 295 -20.93 -11.80 9.64
N ARG A 296 -21.93 -12.22 8.87
CA ARG A 296 -22.23 -13.64 8.62
C ARG A 296 -21.44 -14.22 7.47
N THR A 297 -21.04 -13.36 6.52
CA THR A 297 -20.31 -13.77 5.34
C THR A 297 -19.05 -12.91 5.19
N LEU A 298 -17.89 -13.58 5.08
CA LEU A 298 -16.65 -12.98 4.64
C LEU A 298 -16.46 -13.31 3.16
N PHE A 299 -16.27 -12.29 2.34
CA PHE A 299 -15.85 -12.42 0.95
C PHE A 299 -14.34 -12.22 0.85
N LEU A 300 -13.67 -13.08 0.07
CA LEU A 300 -12.25 -12.98 -0.25
C LEU A 300 -12.06 -13.19 -1.75
N ALA A 301 -11.23 -12.38 -2.37
CA ALA A 301 -10.77 -12.64 -3.73
C ALA A 301 -9.54 -13.56 -3.68
N VAL A 302 -9.57 -14.60 -4.51
CA VAL A 302 -8.42 -15.46 -4.78
C VAL A 302 -7.85 -15.02 -6.11
N GLN A 303 -6.71 -14.30 -6.07
CA GLN A 303 -6.05 -13.73 -7.23
C GLN A 303 -5.01 -14.72 -7.78
N HIS A 304 -4.89 -14.83 -9.08
CA HIS A 304 -3.89 -15.61 -9.85
C HIS A 304 -3.44 -16.95 -9.21
N PRO A 305 -4.36 -17.87 -8.83
CA PRO A 305 -3.96 -19.14 -8.22
C PRO A 305 -3.01 -19.92 -9.15
N GLY A 306 -1.95 -20.51 -8.56
CA GLY A 306 -0.91 -21.21 -9.31
C GLY A 306 0.14 -20.30 -9.95
N GLU A 307 0.09 -18.98 -9.71
CA GLU A 307 1.17 -18.08 -10.09
C GLU A 307 2.29 -18.20 -9.05
N ALA A 308 3.31 -18.98 -9.37
CA ALA A 308 4.47 -19.07 -8.54
C ALA A 308 5.28 -17.77 -8.60
N GLN A 309 5.51 -17.16 -7.44
CA GLN A 309 6.43 -16.04 -7.27
C GLN A 309 6.09 -14.78 -8.10
N GLY A 310 4.80 -14.54 -8.33
CA GLY A 310 4.33 -13.33 -9.01
C GLY A 310 4.81 -13.20 -10.46
N VAL A 311 5.56 -14.15 -10.97
CA VAL A 311 6.09 -14.12 -12.31
C VAL A 311 5.86 -15.44 -12.96
N ARG A 312 5.28 -15.41 -14.12
CA ARG A 312 5.15 -16.54 -15.05
C ARG A 312 6.54 -16.98 -15.52
N GLN A 313 7.38 -17.42 -14.60
CA GLN A 313 8.76 -17.77 -14.89
C GLN A 313 8.91 -19.28 -15.06
N GLY A 314 9.37 -19.66 -16.25
CA GLY A 314 9.94 -20.96 -16.49
C GLY A 314 8.94 -22.13 -16.49
N LYS A 315 9.22 -23.13 -15.69
CA LYS A 315 8.64 -24.46 -15.75
C LYS A 315 7.19 -24.60 -15.27
N GLU A 316 6.65 -23.56 -14.65
CA GLU A 316 5.33 -23.59 -14.01
C GLU A 316 4.24 -22.95 -14.85
N VAL A 317 4.54 -22.57 -16.07
CA VAL A 317 3.59 -22.03 -17.02
C VAL A 317 3.64 -22.79 -18.34
N GLU A 318 2.51 -22.95 -18.99
CA GLU A 318 2.36 -23.57 -20.28
C GLU A 318 1.60 -22.64 -21.23
N ALA A 319 2.04 -22.61 -22.49
CA ALA A 319 1.34 -21.87 -23.52
C ALA A 319 0.09 -22.66 -23.94
N GLN A 320 -1.09 -22.11 -23.73
CA GLN A 320 -2.36 -22.71 -24.10
C GLN A 320 -3.15 -21.83 -25.06
N ALA A 321 -3.72 -22.43 -26.11
CA ALA A 321 -4.63 -21.74 -27.01
C ALA A 321 -6.04 -21.70 -26.41
N HIS A 322 -6.61 -20.50 -26.29
CA HIS A 322 -7.96 -20.28 -25.82
C HIS A 322 -8.83 -19.72 -26.93
N SER A 323 -9.93 -20.43 -27.24
CA SER A 323 -10.96 -19.92 -28.14
C SER A 323 -11.90 -18.99 -27.36
N LEU A 324 -11.97 -17.75 -27.77
CA LEU A 324 -12.74 -16.70 -27.13
C LEU A 324 -13.78 -16.14 -28.12
N VAL A 325 -14.78 -15.47 -27.56
CA VAL A 325 -15.80 -14.76 -28.33
C VAL A 325 -15.80 -13.31 -27.92
N ASP A 326 -15.68 -12.41 -28.88
CA ASP A 326 -15.76 -10.97 -28.62
C ASP A 326 -17.23 -10.51 -28.38
N ARG A 327 -17.40 -9.23 -28.05
CA ARG A 327 -18.72 -8.64 -27.82
C ARG A 327 -19.67 -8.65 -29.04
N ASN A 328 -19.12 -8.88 -30.24
CA ASN A 328 -19.88 -8.94 -31.49
C ASN A 328 -20.21 -10.39 -31.86
N GLY A 329 -19.85 -11.38 -31.02
CA GLY A 329 -20.03 -12.79 -31.30
C GLY A 329 -18.95 -13.41 -32.20
N GLN A 330 -17.89 -12.67 -32.54
CA GLN A 330 -16.79 -13.19 -33.38
C GLN A 330 -15.84 -14.03 -32.52
N ARG A 331 -15.55 -15.24 -33.02
CA ARG A 331 -14.56 -16.13 -32.40
C ARG A 331 -13.15 -15.73 -32.81
N PHE A 332 -12.23 -15.80 -31.86
CA PHE A 332 -10.79 -15.64 -32.10
C PHE A 332 -9.98 -16.55 -31.15
N GLU A 333 -8.78 -16.88 -31.58
CA GLU A 333 -7.83 -17.65 -30.77
C GLU A 333 -6.84 -16.71 -30.09
N GLN A 334 -6.58 -16.97 -28.81
CA GLN A 334 -5.56 -16.26 -28.05
C GLN A 334 -4.63 -17.25 -27.37
N LEU A 335 -3.34 -17.14 -27.63
CA LEU A 335 -2.32 -17.89 -26.91
C LEU A 335 -2.09 -17.21 -25.55
N ARG A 336 -2.22 -17.98 -24.47
CA ARG A 336 -1.99 -17.52 -23.09
C ARG A 336 -0.98 -18.42 -22.40
N TRP A 337 -0.14 -17.80 -21.58
CA TRP A 337 0.69 -18.52 -20.63
C TRP A 337 -0.12 -18.80 -19.37
N VAL A 338 -0.33 -20.07 -19.08
CA VAL A 338 -1.20 -20.53 -17.99
C VAL A 338 -0.33 -21.12 -16.89
N PRO A 339 -0.44 -20.64 -15.64
CA PRO A 339 0.21 -21.24 -14.49
C PRO A 339 -0.28 -22.68 -14.28
N LEU A 340 0.63 -23.61 -13.97
CA LEU A 340 0.33 -25.01 -13.72
C LEU A 340 0.40 -25.41 -12.24
N GLY A 341 0.85 -24.52 -11.37
CA GLY A 341 1.03 -24.79 -9.93
C GLY A 341 -0.27 -25.07 -9.16
N SER A 342 -1.44 -24.80 -9.76
CA SER A 342 -2.74 -25.01 -9.15
C SER A 342 -3.80 -25.41 -10.19
N ASN A 343 -4.81 -26.15 -9.78
CA ASN A 343 -6.04 -26.42 -10.54
C ASN A 343 -7.30 -25.85 -9.84
N TRP A 344 -7.10 -24.90 -8.95
CA TRP A 344 -8.18 -24.24 -8.25
C TRP A 344 -9.04 -23.39 -9.23
N PRO A 345 -10.37 -23.30 -9.09
CA PRO A 345 -11.22 -23.95 -8.11
C PRO A 345 -11.75 -25.33 -8.54
N SER A 346 -11.41 -25.79 -9.71
CA SER A 346 -12.02 -26.98 -10.31
C SER A 346 -11.62 -28.28 -9.60
N GLY A 347 -10.43 -28.34 -9.00
CA GLY A 347 -9.83 -29.56 -8.46
C GLY A 347 -9.55 -30.65 -9.51
N VAL A 348 -9.76 -30.35 -10.80
CA VAL A 348 -9.60 -31.32 -11.88
C VAL A 348 -8.18 -31.23 -12.44
N PRO A 349 -7.41 -32.32 -12.47
CA PRO A 349 -6.09 -32.34 -13.08
C PRO A 349 -6.10 -31.78 -14.52
N ALA A 350 -5.04 -31.08 -14.89
CA ALA A 350 -4.86 -30.45 -16.21
C ALA A 350 -5.87 -29.35 -16.58
N ARG A 351 -6.75 -28.93 -15.67
CA ARG A 351 -7.50 -27.69 -15.88
C ARG A 351 -6.72 -26.49 -15.37
N PRO A 352 -6.65 -25.40 -16.16
CA PRO A 352 -5.96 -24.20 -15.73
C PRO A 352 -6.63 -23.60 -14.50
N PRO A 353 -5.86 -23.00 -13.59
CA PRO A 353 -6.40 -22.28 -12.44
C PRO A 353 -7.18 -21.05 -12.92
N ARG A 354 -8.15 -20.61 -12.11
CA ARG A 354 -8.97 -19.42 -12.38
C ARG A 354 -9.09 -18.59 -11.11
N PRO A 355 -8.93 -17.26 -11.20
CA PRO A 355 -9.26 -16.39 -10.10
C PRO A 355 -10.76 -16.45 -9.80
N GLY A 356 -11.13 -16.09 -8.58
CA GLY A 356 -12.53 -16.05 -8.19
C GLY A 356 -12.72 -15.44 -6.81
N VAL A 357 -13.95 -15.07 -6.51
CA VAL A 357 -14.36 -14.62 -5.18
C VAL A 357 -14.98 -15.80 -4.44
N VAL A 358 -14.53 -16.04 -3.22
CA VAL A 358 -15.12 -17.01 -2.30
C VAL A 358 -15.96 -16.31 -1.24
N ALA A 359 -17.06 -16.93 -0.84
CA ALA A 359 -17.90 -16.49 0.26
C ALA A 359 -17.80 -17.53 1.39
N ILE A 360 -17.32 -17.12 2.54
CA ILE A 360 -17.11 -17.99 3.71
C ILE A 360 -18.17 -17.64 4.76
N ARG A 361 -18.91 -18.65 5.21
CA ARG A 361 -19.94 -18.53 6.26
C ARG A 361 -20.00 -19.76 7.13
N ARG A 362 -20.56 -19.58 8.33
CA ARG A 362 -20.86 -20.71 9.21
C ARG A 362 -22.04 -21.51 8.67
N LEU A 363 -22.00 -22.83 8.88
CA LEU A 363 -23.10 -23.73 8.47
C LEU A 363 -24.39 -23.49 9.25
N ASP A 364 -24.29 -22.97 10.48
CA ASP A 364 -25.45 -22.64 11.33
C ASP A 364 -26.04 -21.25 11.05
N GLY A 365 -25.48 -20.51 10.07
CA GLY A 365 -25.97 -19.20 9.65
C GLY A 365 -25.72 -18.06 10.64
N LYS A 366 -25.00 -18.29 11.74
CA LYS A 366 -24.63 -17.25 12.71
C LYS A 366 -23.50 -16.37 12.18
N PRO A 367 -23.24 -15.20 12.79
CA PRO A 367 -22.03 -14.44 12.53
C PRO A 367 -20.77 -15.30 12.66
N LEU A 368 -19.74 -14.99 11.86
CA LEU A 368 -18.49 -15.76 11.84
C LEU A 368 -17.82 -15.85 13.21
N LEU A 369 -17.86 -14.75 13.94
CA LEU A 369 -17.36 -14.63 15.31
C LEU A 369 -18.53 -14.44 16.27
N SER A 370 -19.07 -15.50 16.83
CA SER A 370 -20.19 -15.46 17.80
C SER A 370 -19.93 -16.44 18.95
#